data_77cb3956739f3e30e2b423152b261af1
#
_entry.id   77cb3956739f3e30e2b423152b261af1
#
_cell.length_a   1.000
_cell.length_b   1.000
_cell.length_c   1.000
_cell.angle_alpha   90.00
_cell.angle_beta   90.00
_cell.angle_gamma   90.00
#
_symmetry.space_group_name_H-M   'P 1'
#
loop_
_entity.id
_entity.type
_entity.pdbx_description
1 polymer ?
#
loop_
_entity_poly.entity_id
_entity_poly.type
_entity_poly.pdbx_seq_one_letter_code
_entity_poly.pdbx_strand_id
1 'polypeptide(L)'
;GRTAMTEATAQYGLERGRRMRAHALEHGDEVNSFTYLAYGEWSPKPGQMEVGEAPEIELYTTHVTKCEWCRCWNKHNLMEYGKAYCQNVDKCIAHGYDPDFDLGVNSLMSAGDAVCEFGYGFVMTPELREKLAEIRQRIGTSAQKGFNYHTAHLWVTCRRVLCEQLGETAGNDIADAALFDLTRRFGSGYTEAILALKDLDFNAPSR
;
A
#
# COMPACT_ATOMS: atom_id res chain seq x y z
N GLY A 1 -7.50 -5.82 -18.84
CA GLY A 1 -7.89 -5.92 -17.43
C GLY A 1 -6.69 -6.14 -16.50
N ARG A 2 -6.04 -7.30 -16.58
CA ARG A 2 -4.93 -7.64 -15.66
C ARG A 2 -3.75 -6.67 -15.80
N THR A 3 -3.32 -6.36 -17.02
CA THR A 3 -2.22 -5.41 -17.29
C THR A 3 -2.51 -4.02 -16.71
N ALA A 4 -3.71 -3.49 -16.92
CA ALA A 4 -4.12 -2.21 -16.36
C ALA A 4 -4.13 -2.22 -14.83
N MET A 5 -4.59 -3.31 -14.21
CA MET A 5 -4.57 -3.46 -12.75
C MET A 5 -3.14 -3.50 -12.20
N THR A 6 -2.25 -4.24 -12.84
CA THR A 6 -0.83 -4.31 -12.47
C THR A 6 -0.16 -2.94 -12.55
N GLU A 7 -0.38 -2.21 -13.66
CA GLU A 7 0.14 -0.86 -13.86
C GLU A 7 -0.42 0.14 -12.83
N ALA A 8 -1.74 0.14 -12.65
CA ALA A 8 -2.39 1.03 -11.67
C ALA A 8 -1.88 0.76 -10.25
N THR A 9 -1.69 -0.52 -9.89
CA THR A 9 -1.15 -0.88 -8.57
C THR A 9 0.29 -0.42 -8.40
N ALA A 10 1.11 -0.52 -9.45
CA ALA A 10 2.49 -0.03 -9.42
C ALA A 10 2.53 1.50 -9.24
N GLN A 11 1.77 2.24 -10.02
CA GLN A 11 1.68 3.70 -9.89
C GLN A 11 1.16 4.12 -8.51
N TYR A 12 0.09 3.50 -8.03
CA TYR A 12 -0.44 3.72 -6.69
C TYR A 12 0.62 3.49 -5.60
N GLY A 13 1.41 2.42 -5.71
CA GLY A 13 2.50 2.13 -4.77
C GLY A 13 3.59 3.21 -4.80
N LEU A 14 4.06 3.59 -5.99
CA LEU A 14 5.06 4.65 -6.18
C LEU A 14 4.59 6.00 -5.58
N GLU A 15 3.36 6.39 -5.83
CA GLU A 15 2.79 7.64 -5.32
C GLU A 15 2.70 7.64 -3.79
N ARG A 16 2.33 6.52 -3.18
CA ARG A 16 2.36 6.34 -1.72
C ARG A 16 3.78 6.48 -1.17
N GLY A 17 4.74 5.78 -1.76
CA GLY A 17 6.13 5.86 -1.35
C GLY A 17 6.68 7.29 -1.41
N ARG A 18 6.37 8.03 -2.48
CA ARG A 18 6.79 9.44 -2.62
C ARG A 18 6.21 10.34 -1.52
N ARG A 19 4.96 10.16 -1.13
CA ARG A 19 4.38 10.89 0.01
C ARG A 19 5.05 10.54 1.33
N MET A 20 5.31 9.23 1.57
CA MET A 20 6.06 8.78 2.74
C MET A 20 7.45 9.40 2.79
N ARG A 21 8.15 9.44 1.63
CA ARG A 21 9.44 10.12 1.48
C ARG A 21 9.36 11.60 1.84
N ALA A 22 8.40 12.31 1.25
CA ALA A 22 8.21 13.74 1.52
C ALA A 22 8.00 14.00 3.02
N HIS A 23 7.18 13.16 3.67
CA HIS A 23 6.91 13.25 5.09
C HIS A 23 8.16 12.98 5.95
N ALA A 24 9.00 12.01 5.58
CA ALA A 24 10.28 11.76 6.26
C ALA A 24 11.21 12.98 6.17
N LEU A 25 11.34 13.56 4.97
CA LEU A 25 12.17 14.76 4.74
C LEU A 25 11.65 15.98 5.50
N GLU A 26 10.33 16.19 5.59
CA GLU A 26 9.71 17.26 6.38
C GLU A 26 10.06 17.14 7.89
N HIS A 27 10.24 15.91 8.39
CA HIS A 27 10.64 15.66 9.78
C HIS A 27 12.16 15.66 9.98
N GLY A 28 12.94 15.86 8.92
CA GLY A 28 14.41 15.89 8.96
C GLY A 28 15.04 14.50 9.07
N ASP A 29 14.32 13.45 8.77
CA ASP A 29 14.84 12.09 8.76
C ASP A 29 15.50 11.74 7.43
N GLU A 30 16.52 10.88 7.49
CA GLU A 30 17.10 10.25 6.31
C GLU A 30 16.07 9.35 5.62
N VAL A 31 16.22 9.20 4.31
CA VAL A 31 15.39 8.30 3.50
C VAL A 31 16.19 7.05 3.21
N ASN A 32 15.80 5.93 3.80
CA ASN A 32 16.42 4.62 3.62
C ASN A 32 15.48 3.49 4.07
N SER A 33 15.87 2.24 3.87
CA SER A 33 15.07 1.05 4.24
C SER A 33 14.71 0.96 5.72
N PHE A 34 15.53 1.53 6.60
CA PHE A 34 15.25 1.55 8.04
C PHE A 34 14.16 2.55 8.40
N THR A 35 14.27 3.81 7.94
CA THR A 35 13.28 4.85 8.22
C THR A 35 11.94 4.59 7.53
N TYR A 36 11.92 3.86 6.41
CA TYR A 36 10.70 3.34 5.78
C TYR A 36 9.74 2.68 6.78
N LEU A 37 10.26 1.95 7.76
CA LEU A 37 9.47 1.28 8.79
C LEU A 37 8.66 2.22 9.68
N ALA A 38 9.03 3.49 9.76
CA ALA A 38 8.34 4.49 10.60
C ALA A 38 7.22 5.21 9.85
N TYR A 39 7.36 5.40 8.53
CA TYR A 39 6.51 6.30 7.75
C TYR A 39 5.34 5.64 7.03
N GLY A 40 4.97 4.41 7.39
CA GLY A 40 3.85 3.70 6.78
C GLY A 40 2.53 4.47 6.87
N GLU A 41 1.90 4.72 5.71
CA GLU A 41 0.63 5.46 5.62
C GLU A 41 -0.60 4.66 6.09
N TRP A 42 -0.48 3.36 6.23
CA TRP A 42 -1.60 2.50 6.58
C TRP A 42 -1.37 1.79 7.90
N SER A 43 -2.41 1.78 8.72
CA SER A 43 -2.42 1.04 9.99
C SER A 43 -3.63 0.11 10.01
N PRO A 44 -3.42 -1.20 10.17
CA PRO A 44 -4.51 -2.15 10.29
C PRO A 44 -5.26 -1.92 11.59
N LYS A 45 -6.57 -2.14 11.58
CA LYS A 45 -7.34 -2.25 12.82
C LYS A 45 -6.95 -3.54 13.56
N PRO A 46 -7.12 -3.59 14.89
CA PRO A 46 -6.83 -4.79 15.66
C PRO A 46 -7.46 -6.04 15.05
N GLY A 47 -6.68 -7.09 14.87
CA GLY A 47 -7.12 -8.37 14.32
C GLY A 47 -7.20 -8.45 12.79
N GLN A 48 -6.93 -7.37 12.04
CA GLN A 48 -6.94 -7.38 10.58
C GLN A 48 -5.64 -7.89 9.97
N MET A 49 -4.52 -7.70 10.67
CA MET A 49 -3.21 -8.15 10.21
C MET A 49 -2.39 -8.63 11.40
N GLU A 50 -1.63 -9.69 11.19
CA GLU A 50 -0.64 -10.19 12.15
C GLU A 50 0.72 -10.17 11.46
N VAL A 51 1.64 -9.39 12.04
CA VAL A 51 3.01 -9.22 11.56
C VAL A 51 3.96 -9.58 12.68
N GLY A 52 4.89 -10.48 12.39
CA GLY A 52 5.97 -10.86 13.29
C GLY A 52 7.33 -10.67 12.64
N GLU A 53 8.38 -10.67 13.44
CA GLU A 53 9.75 -10.73 12.93
C GLU A 53 10.14 -12.19 12.70
N ALA A 54 11.07 -12.41 11.76
CA ALA A 54 11.70 -13.69 11.48
C ALA A 54 13.11 -13.70 12.11
N PRO A 55 13.25 -14.02 13.41
CA PRO A 55 14.52 -13.89 14.13
C PRO A 55 15.59 -14.88 13.66
N GLU A 56 15.21 -15.94 12.96
CA GLU A 56 16.10 -16.92 12.33
C GLU A 56 16.83 -16.37 11.08
N ILE A 57 16.40 -15.23 10.57
CA ILE A 57 17.01 -14.57 9.40
C ILE A 57 17.88 -13.42 9.90
N GLU A 58 19.16 -13.39 9.51
CA GLU A 58 20.13 -12.39 9.95
C GLU A 58 19.72 -10.97 9.58
N LEU A 59 19.30 -10.77 8.33
CA LEU A 59 18.76 -9.48 7.87
C LEU A 59 17.34 -9.31 8.36
N TYR A 60 17.00 -8.10 8.82
CA TYR A 60 15.67 -7.80 9.31
C TYR A 60 14.60 -8.19 8.30
N THR A 61 13.78 -9.13 8.71
CA THR A 61 12.72 -9.74 7.90
C THR A 61 11.45 -9.81 8.71
N THR A 62 10.32 -9.55 8.09
CA THR A 62 9.00 -9.70 8.71
C THR A 62 8.14 -10.71 7.98
N HIS A 63 7.35 -11.46 8.75
CA HIS A 63 6.32 -12.35 8.25
C HIS A 63 4.93 -11.79 8.54
N VAL A 64 4.09 -11.69 7.51
CA VAL A 64 2.66 -11.47 7.68
C VAL A 64 1.98 -12.83 7.65
N THR A 65 1.46 -13.27 8.79
CA THR A 65 0.79 -14.57 8.97
C THR A 65 -0.72 -14.48 8.82
N LYS A 66 -1.27 -13.26 8.90
CA LYS A 66 -2.68 -12.96 8.69
C LYS A 66 -2.83 -11.66 7.93
N CYS A 67 -3.63 -11.67 6.88
CA CYS A 67 -3.91 -10.50 6.06
C CYS A 67 -5.39 -10.45 5.70
N GLU A 68 -6.11 -9.41 6.15
CA GLU A 68 -7.53 -9.24 5.85
C GLU A 68 -7.79 -8.99 4.35
N TRP A 69 -6.85 -8.39 3.64
CA TRP A 69 -6.91 -8.26 2.18
C TRP A 69 -6.98 -9.62 1.51
N CYS A 70 -6.05 -10.51 1.85
CA CYS A 70 -6.00 -11.87 1.31
C CYS A 70 -7.28 -12.65 1.67
N ARG A 71 -7.75 -12.54 2.91
CA ARG A 71 -9.01 -13.14 3.36
C ARG A 71 -10.21 -12.62 2.57
N CYS A 72 -10.26 -11.31 2.33
CA CYS A 72 -11.34 -10.69 1.57
C CYS A 72 -11.35 -11.18 0.11
N TRP A 73 -10.20 -11.19 -0.56
CA TRP A 73 -10.11 -11.70 -1.93
C TRP A 73 -10.52 -13.17 -2.03
N ASN A 74 -10.08 -14.00 -1.10
CA ASN A 74 -10.48 -15.42 -1.07
C ASN A 74 -11.99 -15.57 -0.87
N LYS A 75 -12.56 -14.85 0.10
CA LYS A 75 -14.02 -14.87 0.39
C LYS A 75 -14.88 -14.50 -0.82
N HIS A 76 -14.41 -13.58 -1.66
CA HIS A 76 -15.15 -13.05 -2.80
C HIS A 76 -14.72 -13.64 -4.16
N ASN A 77 -13.88 -14.69 -4.17
CA ASN A 77 -13.31 -15.30 -5.38
C ASN A 77 -12.55 -14.29 -6.28
N LEU A 78 -11.81 -13.37 -5.65
CA LEU A 78 -11.04 -12.31 -6.31
C LEU A 78 -9.52 -12.50 -6.16
N MET A 79 -9.06 -13.71 -5.83
CA MET A 79 -7.65 -13.97 -5.53
C MET A 79 -6.71 -13.67 -6.72
N GLU A 80 -7.17 -13.85 -7.96
CA GLU A 80 -6.36 -13.49 -9.13
C GLU A 80 -6.05 -11.98 -9.21
N TYR A 81 -6.98 -11.13 -8.77
CA TYR A 81 -6.78 -9.68 -8.65
C TYR A 81 -5.93 -9.34 -7.43
N GLY A 82 -6.13 -10.05 -6.32
CA GLY A 82 -5.29 -9.94 -5.14
C GLY A 82 -3.82 -10.25 -5.45
N LYS A 83 -3.55 -11.28 -6.24
CA LYS A 83 -2.21 -11.60 -6.73
C LYS A 83 -1.62 -10.47 -7.56
N ALA A 84 -2.38 -9.93 -8.51
CA ALA A 84 -1.95 -8.81 -9.34
C ALA A 84 -1.64 -7.55 -8.51
N TYR A 85 -2.40 -7.31 -7.44
CA TYR A 85 -2.17 -6.22 -6.49
C TYR A 85 -0.89 -6.44 -5.67
N CYS A 86 -0.80 -7.55 -4.94
CA CYS A 86 0.32 -7.81 -4.03
C CYS A 86 1.66 -8.01 -4.72
N GLN A 87 1.65 -8.45 -5.98
CA GLN A 87 2.89 -8.73 -6.71
C GLN A 87 3.80 -7.50 -6.81
N ASN A 88 3.23 -6.29 -6.85
CA ASN A 88 3.99 -5.07 -7.09
C ASN A 88 3.82 -4.00 -6.00
N VAL A 89 2.70 -3.97 -5.26
CA VAL A 89 2.37 -2.82 -4.41
C VAL A 89 3.47 -2.51 -3.40
N ASP A 90 3.95 -3.50 -2.66
CA ASP A 90 4.91 -3.29 -1.57
C ASP A 90 6.29 -2.86 -2.11
N LYS A 91 6.77 -3.50 -3.18
CA LYS A 91 8.00 -3.08 -3.87
C LYS A 91 7.91 -1.67 -4.42
N CYS A 92 6.77 -1.31 -5.03
CA CYS A 92 6.57 0.02 -5.57
C CYS A 92 6.46 1.08 -4.48
N ILE A 93 5.87 0.78 -3.31
CA ILE A 93 5.87 1.68 -2.16
C ILE A 93 7.31 1.91 -1.68
N ALA A 94 8.08 0.84 -1.50
CA ALA A 94 9.48 0.92 -1.08
C ALA A 94 10.32 1.75 -2.07
N HIS A 95 10.21 1.46 -3.36
CA HIS A 95 10.93 2.19 -4.41
C HIS A 95 10.48 3.66 -4.55
N GLY A 96 9.20 3.95 -4.34
CA GLY A 96 8.70 5.33 -4.28
C GLY A 96 9.22 6.10 -3.07
N TYR A 97 9.44 5.42 -1.93
CA TYR A 97 10.05 5.99 -0.74
C TYR A 97 11.54 6.26 -0.96
N ASP A 98 12.27 5.26 -1.40
CA ASP A 98 13.69 5.33 -1.69
C ASP A 98 13.99 4.52 -2.96
N PRO A 99 14.41 5.19 -4.06
CA PRO A 99 14.70 4.51 -5.32
C PRO A 99 15.81 3.44 -5.22
N ASP A 100 16.67 3.54 -4.21
CA ASP A 100 17.77 2.59 -3.97
C ASP A 100 17.34 1.43 -3.03
N PHE A 101 16.10 1.49 -2.49
CA PHE A 101 15.59 0.45 -1.61
C PHE A 101 14.89 -0.67 -2.39
N ASP A 102 15.57 -1.78 -2.58
CA ASP A 102 14.98 -3.02 -3.11
C ASP A 102 14.41 -3.87 -1.96
N LEU A 103 13.11 -3.68 -1.68
CA LEU A 103 12.39 -4.50 -0.70
C LEU A 103 12.33 -5.94 -1.18
N GLY A 104 12.91 -6.86 -0.42
CA GLY A 104 12.77 -8.30 -0.65
C GLY A 104 11.31 -8.73 -0.43
N VAL A 105 10.64 -9.22 -1.48
CA VAL A 105 9.31 -9.87 -1.37
C VAL A 105 9.51 -11.33 -1.75
N ASN A 106 9.76 -12.15 -0.74
CA ASN A 106 10.22 -13.54 -0.93
C ASN A 106 9.05 -14.52 -1.04
N SER A 107 7.91 -14.22 -0.39
CA SER A 107 6.68 -15.01 -0.51
C SER A 107 5.45 -14.12 -0.36
N LEU A 108 4.31 -14.57 -0.89
CA LEU A 108 3.04 -13.84 -0.87
C LEU A 108 1.86 -14.79 -0.63
N MET A 109 1.07 -14.56 0.42
CA MET A 109 -0.16 -15.30 0.70
C MET A 109 -1.15 -15.26 -0.48
N SER A 110 -1.19 -14.17 -1.23
CA SER A 110 -2.03 -14.04 -2.42
C SER A 110 -1.55 -14.90 -3.60
N ALA A 111 -0.29 -15.34 -3.58
CA ALA A 111 0.27 -16.28 -4.55
C ALA A 111 0.10 -17.75 -4.14
N GLY A 112 -0.37 -18.01 -2.91
CA GLY A 112 -0.58 -19.34 -2.35
C GLY A 112 0.42 -19.74 -1.28
N ASP A 113 1.36 -18.85 -0.91
CA ASP A 113 2.31 -19.11 0.15
C ASP A 113 1.65 -19.02 1.54
N ALA A 114 2.27 -19.64 2.54
CA ALA A 114 1.75 -19.67 3.90
C ALA A 114 1.80 -18.30 4.58
N VAL A 115 2.80 -17.48 4.23
CA VAL A 115 3.03 -16.13 4.77
C VAL A 115 3.44 -15.18 3.65
N CYS A 116 3.31 -13.85 3.89
CA CYS A 116 4.10 -12.90 3.11
C CYS A 116 5.41 -12.63 3.88
N GLU A 117 6.54 -12.73 3.18
CA GLU A 117 7.86 -12.48 3.75
C GLU A 117 8.50 -11.25 3.10
N PHE A 118 8.89 -10.30 3.95
CA PHE A 118 9.48 -9.04 3.54
C PHE A 118 10.87 -8.85 4.17
N GLY A 119 11.91 -8.73 3.32
CA GLY A 119 13.28 -8.48 3.72
C GLY A 119 13.68 -7.03 3.49
N TYR A 120 14.30 -6.40 4.50
CA TYR A 120 14.62 -4.96 4.48
C TYR A 120 16.08 -4.64 4.22
N GLY A 121 16.94 -5.63 4.11
CA GLY A 121 18.32 -5.49 3.68
C GLY A 121 19.30 -4.93 4.72
N PHE A 122 18.92 -4.86 6.00
CA PHE A 122 19.80 -4.43 7.10
C PHE A 122 19.62 -5.31 8.34
N VAL A 123 20.57 -5.24 9.27
CA VAL A 123 20.49 -5.94 10.57
C VAL A 123 19.84 -5.03 11.61
N MET A 124 18.75 -5.49 12.24
CA MET A 124 18.05 -4.73 13.27
C MET A 124 18.76 -4.86 14.64
N THR A 125 19.54 -3.85 14.99
CA THR A 125 20.21 -3.80 16.30
C THR A 125 19.31 -3.23 17.41
N PRO A 126 19.66 -3.39 18.69
CA PRO A 126 18.93 -2.74 19.78
C PRO A 126 18.87 -1.22 19.64
N GLU A 127 19.96 -0.58 19.22
CA GLU A 127 20.05 0.87 19.00
C GLU A 127 19.11 1.33 17.87
N LEU A 128 19.02 0.57 16.79
CA LEU A 128 18.06 0.84 15.72
C LEU A 128 16.61 0.68 16.17
N ARG A 129 16.32 -0.27 17.06
CA ARG A 129 14.98 -0.43 17.66
C ARG A 129 14.59 0.79 18.48
N GLU A 130 15.50 1.29 19.31
CA GLU A 130 15.29 2.51 20.10
C GLU A 130 15.06 3.71 19.17
N LYS A 131 15.93 3.91 18.19
CA LYS A 131 15.78 4.98 17.20
C LYS A 131 14.44 4.89 16.44
N LEU A 132 14.00 3.69 16.04
CA LEU A 132 12.71 3.50 15.37
C LEU A 132 11.54 3.88 16.27
N ALA A 133 11.63 3.52 17.56
CA ALA A 133 10.60 3.88 18.54
C ALA A 133 10.54 5.40 18.76
N GLU A 134 11.68 6.09 18.85
CA GLU A 134 11.77 7.56 18.96
C GLU A 134 11.16 8.26 17.74
N ILE A 135 11.49 7.80 16.51
CA ILE A 135 10.89 8.34 15.28
C ILE A 135 9.38 8.16 15.32
N ARG A 136 8.88 6.95 15.60
CA ARG A 136 7.45 6.66 15.68
C ARG A 136 6.72 7.49 16.73
N GLN A 137 7.35 7.70 17.90
CA GLN A 137 6.80 8.56 18.93
C GLN A 137 6.70 10.01 18.48
N ARG A 138 7.73 10.54 17.82
CA ARG A 138 7.78 11.91 17.31
C ARG A 138 6.75 12.18 16.23
N ILE A 139 6.60 11.28 15.25
CA ILE A 139 5.65 11.46 14.16
C ILE A 139 4.20 11.10 14.56
N GLY A 140 4.01 10.25 15.56
CA GLY A 140 2.69 9.79 16.00
C GLY A 140 1.91 9.15 14.84
N THR A 141 0.71 9.66 14.60
CA THR A 141 -0.16 9.20 13.50
C THR A 141 -0.18 10.13 12.29
N SER A 142 0.70 11.13 12.23
CA SER A 142 0.70 12.16 11.18
C SER A 142 0.89 11.60 9.76
N ALA A 143 1.65 10.51 9.63
CA ALA A 143 1.82 9.81 8.35
C ALA A 143 0.58 9.01 7.92
N GLN A 144 -0.30 8.63 8.85
CA GLN A 144 -1.38 7.68 8.59
C GLN A 144 -2.53 8.31 7.82
N LYS A 145 -3.06 7.55 6.86
CA LYS A 145 -4.26 7.90 6.08
C LYS A 145 -5.36 6.89 6.33
N GLY A 146 -6.59 7.38 6.35
CA GLY A 146 -7.78 6.54 6.50
C GLY A 146 -7.98 5.60 5.30
N PHE A 147 -8.73 4.51 5.53
CA PHE A 147 -9.01 3.53 4.47
C PHE A 147 -9.72 4.14 3.26
N ASN A 148 -10.63 5.13 3.49
CA ASN A 148 -11.31 5.83 2.40
C ASN A 148 -10.32 6.58 1.50
N TYR A 149 -9.26 7.19 2.06
CA TYR A 149 -8.21 7.84 1.31
C TYR A 149 -7.47 6.86 0.40
N HIS A 150 -7.06 5.71 0.95
CA HIS A 150 -6.36 4.70 0.17
C HIS A 150 -7.23 4.10 -0.95
N THR A 151 -8.52 3.89 -0.67
CA THR A 151 -9.45 3.36 -1.67
C THR A 151 -9.73 4.37 -2.78
N ALA A 152 -9.92 5.64 -2.43
CA ALA A 152 -10.09 6.73 -3.40
C ALA A 152 -8.84 6.89 -4.28
N HIS A 153 -7.66 6.89 -3.67
CA HIS A 153 -6.39 6.96 -4.40
C HIS A 153 -6.24 5.79 -5.39
N LEU A 154 -6.48 4.56 -4.94
CA LEU A 154 -6.41 3.39 -5.83
C LEU A 154 -7.42 3.50 -6.98
N TRP A 155 -8.66 3.90 -6.71
CA TRP A 155 -9.69 4.06 -7.74
C TRP A 155 -9.32 5.15 -8.76
N VAL A 156 -8.86 6.32 -8.31
CA VAL A 156 -8.40 7.42 -9.17
C VAL A 156 -7.24 6.97 -10.05
N THR A 157 -6.27 6.25 -9.48
CA THR A 157 -5.12 5.73 -10.24
C THR A 157 -5.56 4.68 -11.26
N CYS A 158 -6.46 3.76 -10.88
CA CYS A 158 -7.03 2.79 -11.82
C CYS A 158 -7.77 3.49 -12.98
N ARG A 159 -8.60 4.50 -12.68
CA ARG A 159 -9.33 5.28 -13.69
C ARG A 159 -8.34 5.96 -14.66
N ARG A 160 -7.30 6.62 -14.14
CA ARG A 160 -6.26 7.27 -14.95
C ARG A 160 -5.60 6.28 -15.92
N VAL A 161 -5.12 5.15 -15.40
CA VAL A 161 -4.46 4.11 -16.23
C VAL A 161 -5.42 3.52 -17.26
N LEU A 162 -6.69 3.32 -16.92
CA LEU A 162 -7.69 2.84 -17.86
C LEU A 162 -7.94 3.86 -18.98
N CYS A 163 -8.04 5.16 -18.66
CA CYS A 163 -8.19 6.22 -19.66
C CYS A 163 -6.96 6.31 -20.58
N GLU A 164 -5.75 6.19 -20.03
CA GLU A 164 -4.50 6.19 -20.81
C GLU A 164 -4.42 4.99 -21.77
N GLN A 165 -4.86 3.81 -21.35
CA GLN A 165 -4.74 2.58 -22.14
C GLN A 165 -5.89 2.36 -23.13
N LEU A 166 -7.10 2.81 -22.80
CA LEU A 166 -8.33 2.48 -23.53
C LEU A 166 -9.05 3.70 -24.11
N GLY A 167 -8.56 4.93 -23.81
CA GLY A 167 -9.21 6.20 -24.12
C GLY A 167 -10.19 6.63 -23.03
N GLU A 168 -10.45 7.94 -22.99
CA GLU A 168 -11.24 8.60 -21.93
C GLU A 168 -12.62 7.97 -21.70
N THR A 169 -13.37 7.73 -22.80
CA THR A 169 -14.73 7.20 -22.68
C THR A 169 -14.74 5.81 -22.06
N ALA A 170 -13.98 4.87 -22.63
CA ALA A 170 -13.96 3.49 -22.15
C ALA A 170 -13.35 3.37 -20.75
N GLY A 171 -12.30 4.16 -20.43
CA GLY A 171 -11.69 4.18 -19.12
C GLY A 171 -12.64 4.67 -18.04
N ASN A 172 -13.39 5.75 -18.31
CA ASN A 172 -14.39 6.29 -17.39
C ASN A 172 -15.56 5.30 -17.20
N ASP A 173 -16.09 4.72 -18.28
CA ASP A 173 -17.20 3.76 -18.19
C ASP A 173 -16.85 2.56 -17.31
N ILE A 174 -15.63 2.04 -17.41
CA ILE A 174 -15.16 0.93 -16.56
C ILE A 174 -15.02 1.37 -15.10
N ALA A 175 -14.45 2.55 -14.85
CA ALA A 175 -14.27 3.06 -13.50
C ALA A 175 -15.63 3.36 -12.81
N ASP A 176 -16.59 3.90 -13.55
CA ASP A 176 -17.93 4.18 -13.05
C ASP A 176 -18.72 2.89 -12.82
N ALA A 177 -18.58 1.90 -13.69
CA ALA A 177 -19.18 0.58 -13.49
C ALA A 177 -18.66 -0.10 -12.21
N ALA A 178 -17.38 0.08 -11.87
CA ALA A 178 -16.82 -0.42 -10.61
C ALA A 178 -17.46 0.25 -9.38
N LEU A 179 -17.67 1.57 -9.41
CA LEU A 179 -18.37 2.28 -8.34
C LEU A 179 -19.86 1.87 -8.24
N PHE A 180 -20.51 1.68 -9.37
CA PHE A 180 -21.89 1.18 -9.40
C PHE A 180 -21.99 -0.21 -8.76
N ASP A 181 -21.08 -1.14 -9.09
CA ASP A 181 -21.07 -2.48 -8.49
C ASP A 181 -20.76 -2.44 -6.99
N LEU A 182 -19.84 -1.56 -6.56
CA LEU A 182 -19.55 -1.31 -5.15
C LEU A 182 -20.81 -0.83 -4.41
N THR A 183 -21.51 0.15 -4.96
CA THR A 183 -22.77 0.67 -4.39
C THR A 183 -23.83 -0.43 -4.28
N ARG A 184 -23.99 -1.21 -5.33
CA ARG A 184 -24.97 -2.31 -5.37
C ARG A 184 -24.69 -3.38 -4.32
N ARG A 185 -23.43 -3.68 -4.03
CA ARG A 185 -23.02 -4.73 -3.08
C ARG A 185 -22.98 -4.28 -1.64
N PHE A 186 -22.61 -3.03 -1.39
CA PHE A 186 -22.23 -2.55 -0.05
C PHE A 186 -22.95 -1.26 0.38
N GLY A 187 -23.79 -0.69 -0.48
CA GLY A 187 -24.48 0.57 -0.23
C GLY A 187 -23.69 1.80 -0.71
N SER A 188 -24.37 2.97 -0.78
CA SER A 188 -23.82 4.20 -1.36
C SER A 188 -22.70 4.84 -0.54
N GLY A 189 -22.66 4.63 0.78
CA GLY A 189 -21.73 5.31 1.68
C GLY A 189 -20.25 5.11 1.31
N TYR A 190 -19.87 3.94 0.79
CA TYR A 190 -18.49 3.70 0.33
C TYR A 190 -18.17 4.49 -0.94
N THR A 191 -19.10 4.51 -1.89
CA THR A 191 -18.94 5.27 -3.15
C THR A 191 -18.90 6.77 -2.89
N GLU A 192 -19.76 7.28 -2.03
CA GLU A 192 -19.76 8.69 -1.61
C GLU A 192 -18.43 9.09 -0.97
N ALA A 193 -17.88 8.23 -0.10
CA ALA A 193 -16.57 8.46 0.52
C ALA A 193 -15.43 8.49 -0.49
N ILE A 194 -15.45 7.65 -1.53
CA ILE A 194 -14.47 7.66 -2.62
C ILE A 194 -14.61 8.94 -3.45
N LEU A 195 -15.82 9.28 -3.86
CA LEU A 195 -16.12 10.43 -4.71
C LEU A 195 -15.82 11.77 -4.01
N ALA A 196 -15.98 11.84 -2.70
CA ALA A 196 -15.61 13.01 -1.91
C ALA A 196 -14.11 13.36 -1.97
N LEU A 197 -13.26 12.38 -2.34
CA LEU A 197 -11.81 12.52 -2.39
C LEU A 197 -11.25 12.45 -3.82
N LYS A 198 -12.08 12.29 -4.83
CA LYS A 198 -11.66 12.01 -6.22
C LYS A 198 -10.81 13.09 -6.88
N ASP A 199 -10.94 14.32 -6.42
CA ASP A 199 -10.25 15.50 -6.96
C ASP A 199 -9.00 15.88 -6.16
N LEU A 200 -8.62 15.07 -5.16
CA LEU A 200 -7.37 15.26 -4.43
C LEU A 200 -6.16 14.98 -5.31
N ASP A 201 -5.12 15.78 -5.14
CA ASP A 201 -3.80 15.45 -5.65
C ASP A 201 -3.13 14.43 -4.72
N PHE A 202 -3.20 13.17 -5.10
CA PHE A 202 -2.58 12.09 -4.34
C PHE A 202 -1.05 12.03 -4.45
N ASN A 203 -0.42 12.88 -5.27
CA ASN A 203 1.04 13.05 -5.30
C ASN A 203 1.53 14.15 -4.37
N ALA A 204 0.66 15.07 -3.97
CA ALA A 204 1.04 16.12 -3.05
C ALA A 204 1.34 15.55 -1.65
N PRO A 205 2.40 16.06 -0.97
CA PRO A 205 2.59 15.81 0.46
C PRO A 205 1.32 16.25 1.19
N SER A 206 0.87 15.42 2.10
CA SER A 206 -0.33 15.74 2.89
C SER A 206 -0.01 16.86 3.86
N ARG A 207 -0.71 17.95 3.72
CA ARG A 207 -0.71 19.03 4.71
C ARG A 207 -1.53 18.62 5.93
#